data_60f6492a1c581b444d3ab50dbeb3322e
#
_entry.id   60f6492a1c581b444d3ab50dbeb3322e
#
_cell.length_a   1.000
_cell.length_b   1.000
_cell.length_c   1.000
_cell.angle_alpha   90.00
_cell.angle_beta   90.00
_cell.angle_gamma   90.00
#
_symmetry.space_group_name_H-M   'P 1'
#
loop_
_entity.id
_entity.type
_entity.pdbx_description
1 polymer ?
#
loop_
_entity_poly.entity_id
_entity_poly.type
_entity_poly.pdbx_seq_one_letter_code
_entity_poly.pdbx_strand_id
1 'polypeptide(L)' 'QDRVYKWRQEHPEGRKADCHRDTGLDPKTIRKWWDKIS' A
#
# COMPACT_ATOMS: atom_id res chain seq x y z
N GLN A 1 -4.82 4.69 4.73
CA GLN A 1 -4.41 5.95 4.14
C GLN A 1 -4.74 5.99 2.65
N ASP A 2 -5.06 7.17 2.19
CA ASP A 2 -5.47 7.35 0.80
C ASP A 2 -4.42 6.88 -0.19
N ARG A 3 -3.15 7.11 0.11
CA ARG A 3 -2.08 6.73 -0.80
C ARG A 3 -1.97 5.22 -0.98
N VAL A 4 -2.10 4.48 0.10
CA VAL A 4 -2.05 3.02 0.03
C VAL A 4 -3.26 2.52 -0.74
N TYR A 5 -4.44 3.05 -0.41
CA TYR A 5 -5.67 2.66 -1.08
C TYR A 5 -5.60 2.94 -2.59
N LYS A 6 -5.17 4.15 -2.94
CA LYS A 6 -5.06 4.55 -4.33
C LYS A 6 -4.06 3.68 -5.09
N TRP A 7 -2.91 3.41 -4.47
CA TRP A 7 -1.91 2.57 -5.09
C TRP A 7 -2.44 1.18 -5.37
N ARG A 8 -3.19 0.61 -4.43
CA ARG A 8 -3.77 -0.72 -4.60
C ARG A 8 -4.82 -0.74 -5.71
N GLN A 9 -5.54 0.36 -5.88
CA GLN A 9 -6.50 0.48 -6.97
C GLN A 9 -5.80 0.40 -8.32
N GLU A 10 -4.64 1.02 -8.43
CA GLU A 10 -3.87 1.04 -9.67
C GLU A 10 -3.04 -0.24 -9.86
N HIS A 11 -2.73 -0.92 -8.77
CA HIS A 11 -1.89 -2.12 -8.80
C HIS A 11 -2.57 -3.26 -8.03
N PRO A 12 -3.65 -3.83 -8.58
CA PRO A 12 -4.41 -4.85 -7.86
C PRO A 12 -3.61 -6.09 -7.50
N GLU A 13 -2.56 -6.37 -8.27
CA GLU A 13 -1.68 -7.51 -7.99
C GLU A 13 -0.42 -7.10 -7.24
N GLY A 14 -0.29 -5.83 -6.89
CA GLY A 14 0.87 -5.32 -6.19
C GLY A 14 0.94 -5.84 -4.76
N ARG A 15 2.16 -5.91 -4.24
CA ARG A 15 2.42 -6.38 -2.88
C ARG A 15 2.87 -5.23 -2.00
N LYS A 16 2.91 -5.49 -0.68
CA LYS A 16 3.34 -4.48 0.28
C LYS A 16 4.72 -3.93 -0.04
N ALA A 17 5.65 -4.81 -0.42
CA ALA A 17 7.00 -4.40 -0.75
C ALA A 17 7.01 -3.47 -1.96
N ASP A 18 6.18 -3.78 -2.96
CA ASP A 18 6.08 -2.94 -4.15
C ASP A 18 5.49 -1.58 -3.80
N CYS A 19 4.48 -1.57 -2.94
CA CYS A 19 3.85 -0.34 -2.49
C CYS A 19 4.85 0.54 -1.77
N HIS A 20 5.64 -0.05 -0.88
CA HIS A 20 6.68 0.68 -0.15
C HIS A 20 7.71 1.29 -1.11
N ARG A 21 8.11 0.50 -2.10
CA ARG A 21 9.09 0.97 -3.08
C ARG A 21 8.56 2.13 -3.91
N ASP A 22 7.32 2.00 -4.38
CA ASP A 22 6.73 3.00 -5.28
C ASP A 22 6.32 4.27 -4.58
N THR A 23 5.73 4.14 -3.38
CA THR A 23 5.20 5.29 -2.65
C THR A 23 6.20 5.90 -1.69
N GLY A 24 7.17 5.12 -1.25
CA GLY A 24 8.13 5.57 -0.25
C GLY A 24 7.55 5.65 1.16
N LEU A 25 6.36 5.12 1.35
CA LEU A 25 5.73 5.12 2.67
C LEU A 25 6.40 4.11 3.60
N ASP A 26 6.29 4.37 4.90
CA ASP A 26 6.84 3.49 5.92
C ASP A 26 6.17 2.11 5.84
N PRO A 27 6.95 1.02 5.88
CA PRO A 27 6.37 -0.33 5.82
C PRO A 27 5.33 -0.57 6.91
N LYS A 28 5.52 0.01 8.07
CA LYS A 28 4.56 -0.13 9.18
C LYS A 28 3.24 0.52 8.83
N THR A 29 3.30 1.69 8.20
CA THR A 29 2.10 2.40 7.76
C THR A 29 1.36 1.62 6.70
N ILE A 30 2.09 1.08 5.74
CA ILE A 30 1.51 0.28 4.66
C ILE A 30 0.82 -0.95 5.23
N ARG A 31 1.49 -1.65 6.14
CA ARG A 31 0.96 -2.85 6.75
C ARG A 31 -0.31 -2.55 7.55
N LYS A 32 -0.33 -1.43 8.25
CA LYS A 32 -1.47 -1.02 9.04
C LYS A 32 -2.71 -0.83 8.17
N TRP A 33 -2.56 -0.12 7.06
CA TRP A 33 -3.68 0.19 6.19
C TRP A 33 -4.00 -0.93 5.20
N TRP A 34 -3.03 -1.78 4.94
CA TRP A 34 -3.22 -2.91 4.02
C TRP A 34 -4.36 -3.81 4.45
N ASP A 35 -4.34 -4.19 5.71
CA ASP A 35 -5.37 -5.07 6.26
C ASP A 35 -6.74 -4.40 6.28
N LYS A 36 -6.76 -3.10 6.51
CA LYS A 36 -8.02 -2.37 6.58
C LYS A 36 -8.67 -2.20 5.22
N ILE A 37 -7.87 -2.13 4.18
CA ILE A 37 -8.35 -1.93 2.81
C ILE A 37 -8.81 -3.27 2.20
N SER A 38 -8.20 -4.35 2.62
CA SER A 38 -8.57 -5.67 2.15
C SER A 38 -9.97 -6.04 2.64
#